data_68f041cc926db6be25147ff0ce6c275b
#
_entry.id   68f041cc926db6be25147ff0ce6c275b
#
_cell.length_a   1.000
_cell.length_b   1.000
_cell.length_c   1.000
_cell.angle_alpha   90.00
_cell.angle_beta   90.00
_cell.angle_gamma   90.00
#
_symmetry.space_group_name_H-M   'P 1'
#
loop_
_entity.id
_entity.type
_entity.pdbx_description
1 polymer ?
#
loop_
_entity_poly.entity_id
_entity_poly.type
_entity_poly.pdbx_seq_one_letter_code
_entity_poly.pdbx_strand_id
1 'polypeptide(L)'
;RDAQESRGLGDVYKRQVAVQPGEEGFLSMSINLPTAVGVKRAAGYDDGTPDEYQVNSAKLLVFSGESEAAATLHRVYDLDVSAFTKNDETQITSSANIVQDILVPPTVGQQDPTFYAMVVLNDNGLLPGEGDASGTEFHQKTFKEVSELAKDLDENTLRTHSGNPSFFMSNAPMYSVAGGTTRPADNGKVTTLAEIDQTKIFQTELEARQNPAVTVYVERALAKVTVKADNDNLSVGANENLVGYTVSGWTLDNTNKQTYLVRNVAPENLTTAQPAWWQYNNTTVNYYRFVDVAAVETGVSLYRTHFGIDPNYAVDNNYATGSLLNKVAKTIPAGDLTPAGETPCYCLENTFDVEHMTEQNTTRVIVAATLEIDGAEGNGDFYLLNKNTATIYQKSGVENEVKRLWMNYFQTIISTYVKNGKFTEDNVTVTLSNATGAAQANGGYTTVTGIVMNTNGVADLEYQDGKKLDDINAAAAAYLPTLNGMLTISYYKGGVAYYPVLIQHFGDTETPWTMPTGGVLESYPGTDAADKWLGRYGVLRNTWYTVNVTGLKNIGFCEVPDAGVRYDDPLNQYIAVEIHILPWATRSQDVAL
;
A
#
# COMPACT_ATOMS: atom_id res chain seq x y z
N ARG A 1 -8.14 -45.06 71.96
CA ARG A 1 -8.62 -45.59 70.67
C ARG A 1 -9.27 -44.43 69.93
N ASP A 2 -8.83 -44.23 68.71
CA ASP A 2 -9.31 -43.30 67.71
C ASP A 2 -8.45 -42.04 67.49
N ALA A 3 -7.17 -42.32 67.18
CA ALA A 3 -6.27 -41.30 66.67
C ALA A 3 -5.48 -41.94 65.47
N GLN A 4 -6.16 -42.47 64.47
CA GLN A 4 -5.48 -43.11 63.38
C GLN A 4 -6.26 -43.09 62.05
N GLU A 5 -7.07 -42.08 61.77
CA GLU A 5 -7.71 -41.90 60.45
C GLU A 5 -7.72 -40.44 59.97
N SER A 6 -6.65 -39.71 60.18
CA SER A 6 -6.47 -38.37 59.57
C SER A 6 -5.13 -38.25 58.89
N ARG A 7 -4.63 -39.30 58.29
CA ARG A 7 -3.49 -39.30 57.40
C ARG A 7 -3.92 -39.80 56.02
N GLY A 8 -4.47 -38.95 55.22
CA GLY A 8 -4.87 -39.39 53.89
C GLY A 8 -5.42 -38.33 52.95
N LEU A 9 -5.57 -37.08 53.41
CA LEU A 9 -6.11 -36.01 52.55
C LEU A 9 -5.18 -34.83 52.34
N GLY A 10 -3.91 -34.91 52.83
CA GLY A 10 -2.91 -33.89 52.73
C GLY A 10 -1.87 -34.07 51.63
N ASP A 11 -1.89 -35.15 50.86
CA ASP A 11 -0.83 -35.49 49.92
C ASP A 11 -1.29 -35.62 48.44
N VAL A 12 -2.41 -35.01 48.08
CA VAL A 12 -2.94 -35.01 46.72
C VAL A 12 -2.68 -33.65 46.03
N TYR A 13 -1.91 -32.76 46.59
CA TYR A 13 -1.15 -31.84 45.73
C TYR A 13 0.05 -32.61 45.19
N LYS A 14 -0.22 -33.46 44.22
CA LYS A 14 0.81 -34.04 43.39
C LYS A 14 1.68 -32.87 42.93
N ARG A 15 2.97 -32.95 43.22
CA ARG A 15 3.97 -32.12 42.58
C ARG A 15 3.66 -32.18 41.10
N GLN A 16 3.30 -31.04 40.51
CA GLN A 16 3.19 -30.90 39.08
C GLN A 16 4.54 -31.37 38.51
N VAL A 17 4.54 -32.52 37.86
CA VAL A 17 5.76 -33.01 37.20
C VAL A 17 5.89 -32.16 35.96
N ALA A 18 6.84 -31.24 35.94
CA ALA A 18 7.14 -30.44 34.76
C ALA A 18 7.50 -31.40 33.61
N VAL A 19 6.96 -31.15 32.43
CA VAL A 19 7.33 -31.88 31.22
C VAL A 19 8.80 -31.63 30.94
N GLN A 20 9.56 -32.70 30.74
CA GLN A 20 11.00 -32.58 30.54
C GLN A 20 11.34 -32.22 29.07
N PRO A 21 12.48 -31.54 28.83
CA PRO A 21 12.98 -31.34 27.48
C PRO A 21 13.09 -32.66 26.69
N GLY A 22 12.53 -32.68 25.47
CA GLY A 22 12.46 -33.86 24.60
C GLY A 22 11.24 -34.76 24.85
N GLU A 23 10.36 -34.42 25.80
CA GLU A 23 9.09 -35.10 26.04
C GLU A 23 7.91 -34.36 25.37
N GLU A 24 6.83 -35.05 25.16
CA GLU A 24 5.57 -34.44 24.70
C GLU A 24 4.81 -33.84 25.88
N GLY A 25 4.23 -32.65 25.66
CA GLY A 25 3.41 -31.95 26.64
C GLY A 25 2.34 -31.10 25.96
N PHE A 26 1.35 -30.68 26.72
CA PHE A 26 0.25 -29.85 26.23
C PHE A 26 0.50 -28.38 26.56
N LEU A 27 0.39 -27.54 25.53
CA LEU A 27 0.46 -26.09 25.57
C LEU A 27 -0.91 -25.48 25.25
N SER A 28 -1.42 -24.61 26.07
CA SER A 28 -2.60 -23.78 25.73
C SER A 28 -2.15 -22.39 25.31
N MET A 29 -2.73 -21.88 24.23
CA MET A 29 -2.47 -20.55 23.72
C MET A 29 -3.76 -19.77 23.48
N SER A 30 -3.74 -18.47 23.75
CA SER A 30 -4.77 -17.53 23.35
C SER A 30 -4.30 -16.78 22.12
N ILE A 31 -5.00 -16.93 21.00
CA ILE A 31 -4.69 -16.25 19.74
C ILE A 31 -5.70 -15.13 19.55
N ASN A 32 -5.21 -13.88 19.54
CA ASN A 32 -6.03 -12.70 19.34
C ASN A 32 -5.91 -12.20 17.91
N LEU A 33 -7.03 -12.18 17.21
CA LEU A 33 -7.16 -11.57 15.89
C LEU A 33 -6.92 -10.06 15.97
N PRO A 34 -6.65 -9.38 14.85
CA PRO A 34 -6.42 -7.94 14.87
C PRO A 34 -7.65 -7.20 15.42
N THR A 35 -7.58 -6.81 16.67
CA THR A 35 -8.66 -6.08 17.36
C THR A 35 -8.05 -4.89 18.11
N ALA A 36 -8.76 -3.75 18.23
CA ALA A 36 -8.32 -2.70 19.15
C ALA A 36 -8.54 -3.19 20.58
N VAL A 37 -7.48 -3.23 21.32
CA VAL A 37 -7.55 -3.52 22.74
C VAL A 37 -7.89 -2.21 23.48
N GLY A 38 -9.00 -2.21 24.19
CA GLY A 38 -9.22 -1.23 25.26
C GLY A 38 -9.89 0.09 24.92
N VAL A 39 -10.38 0.34 23.71
CA VAL A 39 -11.13 1.56 23.41
C VAL A 39 -12.62 1.26 23.29
N LYS A 40 -13.41 1.83 24.23
CA LYS A 40 -14.88 1.88 24.08
C LYS A 40 -15.20 2.45 22.70
N ARG A 41 -16.15 1.81 21.97
CA ARG A 41 -16.65 2.22 20.67
C ARG A 41 -16.57 3.72 20.45
N ALA A 42 -15.53 4.19 19.76
CA ALA A 42 -15.60 5.44 19.04
C ALA A 42 -16.28 5.15 17.69
N ALA A 43 -17.23 5.97 17.30
CA ALA A 43 -17.89 5.86 16.02
C ALA A 43 -16.81 5.92 14.91
N GLY A 44 -16.67 4.86 14.10
CA GLY A 44 -15.74 4.83 12.99
C GLY A 44 -14.91 3.54 12.81
N TYR A 45 -15.11 2.52 13.63
CA TYR A 45 -14.44 1.22 13.43
C TYR A 45 -15.32 0.30 12.59
N ASP A 46 -14.76 -0.22 11.49
CA ASP A 46 -15.37 -1.27 10.69
C ASP A 46 -14.57 -2.56 10.88
N ASP A 47 -15.29 -3.65 11.17
CA ASP A 47 -14.69 -4.96 11.47
C ASP A 47 -14.16 -5.69 10.24
N GLY A 48 -14.38 -5.12 9.06
CA GLY A 48 -14.17 -5.80 7.79
C GLY A 48 -15.31 -6.75 7.43
N THR A 49 -15.18 -7.41 6.29
CA THR A 49 -16.14 -8.41 5.81
C THR A 49 -15.85 -9.79 6.41
N PRO A 50 -16.80 -10.72 6.45
CA PRO A 50 -16.58 -12.10 6.85
C PRO A 50 -15.37 -12.74 6.17
N ASP A 51 -15.14 -12.46 4.91
CA ASP A 51 -14.03 -12.97 4.13
C ASP A 51 -12.66 -12.51 4.67
N GLU A 52 -12.60 -11.34 5.29
CA GLU A 52 -11.38 -10.73 5.79
C GLU A 52 -10.91 -11.26 7.15
N TYR A 53 -11.78 -11.91 7.90
CA TYR A 53 -11.46 -12.48 9.23
C TYR A 53 -11.64 -13.99 9.34
N GLN A 54 -12.07 -14.67 8.27
CA GLN A 54 -12.20 -16.13 8.27
C GLN A 54 -10.84 -16.80 8.42
N VAL A 55 -10.76 -17.79 9.33
CA VAL A 55 -9.57 -18.62 9.52
C VAL A 55 -9.86 -20.01 8.95
N ASN A 56 -9.13 -20.36 7.90
CA ASN A 56 -9.25 -21.64 7.19
C ASN A 56 -8.12 -22.62 7.54
N SER A 57 -6.96 -22.10 7.92
CA SER A 57 -5.82 -22.87 8.41
C SER A 57 -5.08 -22.08 9.50
N ALA A 58 -4.42 -22.77 10.40
CA ALA A 58 -3.62 -22.16 11.44
C ALA A 58 -2.38 -23.02 11.71
N LYS A 59 -1.23 -22.39 11.88
CA LYS A 59 0.04 -23.04 12.19
C LYS A 59 0.69 -22.39 13.39
N LEU A 60 1.32 -23.21 14.23
CA LEU A 60 2.22 -22.77 15.29
C LEU A 60 3.65 -23.17 14.89
N LEU A 61 4.54 -22.18 14.85
CA LEU A 61 5.98 -22.37 14.75
C LEU A 61 6.58 -22.14 16.13
N VAL A 62 7.20 -23.17 16.69
CA VAL A 62 7.91 -23.10 17.97
C VAL A 62 9.39 -22.84 17.71
N PHE A 63 9.89 -21.77 18.30
CA PHE A 63 11.30 -21.42 18.28
C PHE A 63 11.91 -21.60 19.68
N SER A 64 13.21 -21.84 19.72
CA SER A 64 13.95 -22.09 20.97
C SER A 64 15.32 -21.42 20.91
N GLY A 65 15.68 -20.63 21.92
CA GLY A 65 16.96 -19.94 21.95
C GLY A 65 17.13 -18.97 23.12
N GLU A 66 18.28 -18.30 23.19
CA GLU A 66 18.60 -17.34 24.25
C GLU A 66 17.90 -15.99 24.08
N SER A 67 17.52 -15.65 22.85
CA SER A 67 16.81 -14.42 22.50
C SER A 67 15.89 -14.65 21.31
N GLU A 68 14.90 -13.80 21.13
CA GLU A 68 13.97 -13.86 20.01
C GLU A 68 14.67 -13.97 18.64
N ALA A 69 15.61 -13.07 18.35
CA ALA A 69 16.30 -13.03 17.07
C ALA A 69 17.18 -14.26 16.79
N ALA A 70 17.77 -14.83 17.83
CA ALA A 70 18.65 -16.01 17.74
C ALA A 70 17.93 -17.33 17.97
N ALA A 71 16.65 -17.29 18.38
CA ALA A 71 15.86 -18.51 18.57
C ALA A 71 15.70 -19.25 17.26
N THR A 72 16.02 -20.54 17.25
CA THR A 72 15.99 -21.40 16.06
C THR A 72 14.64 -22.12 15.97
N LEU A 73 14.11 -22.23 14.75
CA LEU A 73 12.88 -22.98 14.51
C LEU A 73 13.07 -24.44 14.91
N HIS A 74 12.28 -24.88 15.87
CA HIS A 74 12.28 -26.24 16.38
C HIS A 74 11.28 -27.12 15.62
N ARG A 75 10.02 -26.67 15.55
CA ARG A 75 8.96 -27.46 14.93
C ARG A 75 7.78 -26.61 14.50
N VAL A 76 7.07 -27.08 13.48
CA VAL A 76 5.80 -26.56 12.98
C VAL A 76 4.67 -27.50 13.34
N TYR A 77 3.55 -26.97 13.80
CA TYR A 77 2.35 -27.71 14.15
C TYR A 77 1.15 -27.15 13.38
N ASP A 78 0.28 -28.02 12.90
CA ASP A 78 -1.01 -27.64 12.36
C ASP A 78 -2.01 -27.52 13.52
N LEU A 79 -2.67 -26.37 13.65
CA LEU A 79 -3.60 -26.09 14.74
C LEU A 79 -5.05 -26.38 14.34
N ASP A 80 -5.86 -26.83 15.31
CA ASP A 80 -7.31 -26.98 15.11
C ASP A 80 -7.99 -25.61 14.96
N VAL A 81 -8.53 -25.37 13.77
CA VAL A 81 -9.24 -24.11 13.45
C VAL A 81 -10.68 -24.08 13.95
N SER A 82 -11.22 -25.18 14.52
CA SER A 82 -12.58 -25.21 15.03
C SER A 82 -12.83 -24.16 16.14
N ALA A 83 -11.78 -23.78 16.87
CA ALA A 83 -11.83 -22.74 17.89
C ALA A 83 -12.11 -21.33 17.31
N PHE A 84 -11.90 -21.12 16.02
CA PHE A 84 -12.22 -19.86 15.32
C PHE A 84 -13.61 -19.87 14.69
N THR A 85 -14.35 -20.99 14.77
CA THR A 85 -15.69 -21.07 14.20
C THR A 85 -16.69 -20.29 15.03
N LYS A 86 -17.56 -19.55 14.34
CA LYS A 86 -18.64 -18.78 14.96
C LYS A 86 -19.71 -19.71 15.56
N ASN A 87 -20.21 -19.37 16.73
CA ASN A 87 -21.42 -19.96 17.27
C ASN A 87 -22.69 -19.21 16.84
N ASP A 88 -22.56 -18.02 16.22
CA ASP A 88 -23.66 -17.16 15.77
C ASP A 88 -23.16 -16.26 14.62
N GLU A 89 -23.99 -16.04 13.58
CA GLU A 89 -23.69 -15.17 12.44
C GLU A 89 -23.46 -13.70 12.84
N THR A 90 -23.83 -13.32 14.05
CA THR A 90 -23.70 -11.95 14.57
C THR A 90 -22.44 -11.72 15.39
N GLN A 91 -21.66 -12.77 15.71
CA GLN A 91 -20.45 -12.65 16.53
C GLN A 91 -19.19 -12.92 15.71
N ILE A 92 -18.26 -12.00 15.75
CA ILE A 92 -16.89 -12.19 15.21
C ILE A 92 -16.05 -12.81 16.32
N THR A 93 -15.40 -13.92 16.05
CA THR A 93 -14.42 -14.50 16.96
C THR A 93 -13.21 -13.57 17.02
N SER A 94 -13.05 -12.85 18.13
CA SER A 94 -11.92 -11.94 18.36
C SER A 94 -10.70 -12.67 18.93
N SER A 95 -10.90 -13.82 19.53
CA SER A 95 -9.82 -14.66 20.08
C SER A 95 -10.20 -16.13 20.04
N ALA A 96 -9.21 -16.98 19.98
CA ALA A 96 -9.36 -18.43 20.09
C ALA A 96 -8.39 -18.97 21.14
N ASN A 97 -8.88 -19.88 22.00
CA ASN A 97 -8.05 -20.64 22.92
C ASN A 97 -7.85 -22.03 22.36
N ILE A 98 -6.60 -22.38 22.06
CA ILE A 98 -6.21 -23.65 21.45
C ILE A 98 -5.28 -24.37 22.39
N VAL A 99 -5.51 -25.67 22.58
CA VAL A 99 -4.56 -26.57 23.24
C VAL A 99 -3.89 -27.41 22.19
N GLN A 100 -2.57 -27.43 22.18
CA GLN A 100 -1.73 -28.15 21.24
C GLN A 100 -0.77 -29.03 22.00
N ASP A 101 -0.63 -30.29 21.59
CA ASP A 101 0.46 -31.14 22.01
C ASP A 101 1.76 -30.74 21.31
N ILE A 102 2.80 -30.51 22.07
CA ILE A 102 4.08 -30.08 21.54
C ILE A 102 5.20 -31.01 22.03
N LEU A 103 6.18 -31.23 21.19
CA LEU A 103 7.47 -31.76 21.60
C LEU A 103 8.27 -30.63 22.23
N VAL A 104 8.53 -30.72 23.54
CA VAL A 104 9.29 -29.70 24.25
C VAL A 104 10.72 -29.64 23.69
N PRO A 105 11.21 -28.47 23.23
CA PRO A 105 12.56 -28.35 22.69
C PRO A 105 13.62 -28.89 23.66
N PRO A 106 14.63 -29.62 23.16
CA PRO A 106 15.68 -30.15 24.01
C PRO A 106 16.55 -29.03 24.60
N THR A 107 17.05 -29.23 25.81
CA THR A 107 18.03 -28.32 26.43
C THR A 107 19.32 -28.33 25.63
N VAL A 108 19.82 -27.12 25.28
CA VAL A 108 21.08 -26.95 24.58
C VAL A 108 22.10 -26.36 25.56
N GLY A 109 23.10 -27.14 25.94
CA GLY A 109 24.11 -26.71 26.92
C GLY A 109 23.64 -26.80 28.37
N GLN A 110 24.05 -25.84 29.23
CA GLN A 110 23.74 -25.81 30.67
C GLN A 110 22.59 -24.84 31.03
N GLN A 111 22.02 -24.13 30.06
CA GLN A 111 20.89 -23.21 30.27
C GLN A 111 19.65 -23.73 29.54
N ASP A 112 18.52 -23.66 30.18
CA ASP A 112 17.25 -23.92 29.54
C ASP A 112 16.94 -22.77 28.55
N PRO A 113 16.71 -23.06 27.28
CA PRO A 113 16.39 -22.02 26.30
C PRO A 113 15.01 -21.44 26.57
N THR A 114 14.80 -20.18 26.18
CA THR A 114 13.47 -19.59 26.12
C THR A 114 12.71 -20.13 24.89
N PHE A 115 11.45 -20.43 25.03
CA PHE A 115 10.57 -20.87 23.95
C PHE A 115 9.71 -19.73 23.47
N TYR A 116 9.50 -19.69 22.17
CA TYR A 116 8.74 -18.63 21.52
C TYR A 116 7.74 -19.22 20.53
N ALA A 117 6.59 -18.58 20.44
CA ALA A 117 5.50 -18.92 19.52
C ALA A 117 5.38 -17.91 18.39
N MET A 118 5.36 -18.40 17.15
CA MET A 118 4.87 -17.67 15.99
C MET A 118 3.62 -18.37 15.51
N VAL A 119 2.52 -17.66 15.42
CA VAL A 119 1.27 -18.17 14.87
C VAL A 119 1.06 -17.57 13.49
N VAL A 120 0.72 -18.40 12.54
CA VAL A 120 0.30 -17.98 11.21
C VAL A 120 -1.08 -18.54 10.94
N LEU A 121 -2.00 -17.67 10.57
CA LEU A 121 -3.35 -18.02 10.13
C LEU A 121 -3.43 -17.85 8.63
N ASN A 122 -4.07 -18.79 7.96
CA ASN A 122 -4.23 -18.79 6.51
C ASN A 122 -2.87 -18.71 5.80
N ASP A 123 -2.00 -19.66 6.06
CA ASP A 123 -0.65 -19.72 5.48
C ASP A 123 -0.62 -19.87 3.96
N ASN A 124 -1.75 -20.25 3.34
CA ASN A 124 -1.93 -20.36 1.89
C ASN A 124 -0.86 -21.22 1.19
N GLY A 125 -0.23 -22.14 1.92
CA GLY A 125 0.83 -23.00 1.42
C GLY A 125 2.21 -22.36 1.38
N LEU A 126 2.41 -21.22 2.03
CA LEU A 126 3.69 -20.49 2.10
C LEU A 126 4.65 -21.06 3.15
N LEU A 127 4.13 -21.81 4.12
CA LEU A 127 4.90 -22.40 5.20
C LEU A 127 5.09 -23.90 5.03
N PRO A 128 6.11 -24.49 5.67
CA PRO A 128 6.29 -25.93 5.66
C PRO A 128 5.12 -26.65 6.33
N GLY A 129 4.94 -27.93 5.99
CA GLY A 129 4.02 -28.82 6.67
C GLY A 129 4.45 -29.09 8.11
N GLU A 130 3.61 -29.78 8.86
CA GLU A 130 3.88 -30.19 10.23
C GLU A 130 5.19 -30.98 10.34
N GLY A 131 6.01 -30.65 11.34
CA GLY A 131 7.27 -31.32 11.59
C GLY A 131 8.43 -30.34 11.87
N ASP A 132 9.66 -30.83 11.72
CA ASP A 132 10.91 -30.09 11.93
C ASP A 132 11.34 -29.21 10.74
N ALA A 133 10.45 -29.05 9.76
CA ALA A 133 10.68 -28.31 8.52
C ALA A 133 11.85 -28.83 7.65
N SER A 134 12.32 -30.06 7.86
CA SER A 134 13.40 -30.67 7.07
C SER A 134 13.11 -30.62 5.57
N GLY A 135 14.14 -30.26 4.79
CA GLY A 135 14.03 -30.14 3.34
C GLY A 135 13.40 -28.84 2.84
N THR A 136 13.07 -27.92 3.72
CA THR A 136 12.56 -26.58 3.38
C THR A 136 13.59 -25.49 3.71
N GLU A 137 13.37 -24.28 3.22
CA GLU A 137 14.17 -23.10 3.55
C GLU A 137 14.07 -22.66 5.03
N PHE A 138 13.08 -23.19 5.76
CA PHE A 138 12.84 -22.87 7.18
C PHE A 138 13.63 -23.74 8.14
N HIS A 139 14.18 -24.86 7.67
CA HIS A 139 14.85 -25.83 8.52
C HIS A 139 16.04 -25.22 9.29
N GLN A 140 15.99 -25.31 10.60
CA GLN A 140 17.00 -24.78 11.53
C GLN A 140 17.33 -23.28 11.36
N LYS A 141 16.43 -22.51 10.75
CA LYS A 141 16.58 -21.07 10.63
C LYS A 141 16.31 -20.38 11.96
N THR A 142 17.09 -19.36 12.23
CA THR A 142 16.80 -18.43 13.33
C THR A 142 15.56 -17.60 13.00
N PHE A 143 14.89 -17.07 14.03
CA PHE A 143 13.76 -16.17 13.79
C PHE A 143 14.17 -14.94 12.97
N LYS A 144 15.37 -14.40 13.21
CA LYS A 144 15.89 -13.31 12.37
C LYS A 144 15.91 -13.70 10.89
N GLU A 145 16.46 -14.86 10.56
CA GLU A 145 16.49 -15.33 9.17
C GLU A 145 15.09 -15.57 8.60
N VAL A 146 14.16 -16.14 9.39
CA VAL A 146 12.76 -16.34 8.99
C VAL A 146 12.04 -14.99 8.75
N SER A 147 12.25 -14.02 9.64
CA SER A 147 11.63 -12.70 9.52
C SER A 147 12.11 -11.92 8.29
N GLU A 148 13.35 -12.18 7.86
CA GLU A 148 13.96 -11.54 6.68
C GLU A 148 13.67 -12.30 5.36
N LEU A 149 12.97 -13.44 5.40
CA LEU A 149 12.54 -14.12 4.18
C LEU A 149 11.51 -13.25 3.44
N ALA A 150 11.96 -12.63 2.38
CA ALA A 150 11.11 -11.88 1.46
C ALA A 150 10.54 -12.81 0.39
N LYS A 151 9.28 -12.61 0.04
CA LYS A 151 8.58 -13.39 -0.98
C LYS A 151 8.08 -12.46 -2.08
N ASP A 152 8.27 -12.86 -3.32
CA ASP A 152 7.59 -12.27 -4.47
C ASP A 152 6.15 -12.79 -4.47
N LEU A 153 5.23 -12.01 -3.90
CA LEU A 153 3.83 -12.38 -3.71
C LEU A 153 2.94 -11.27 -4.26
N ASP A 154 1.90 -11.67 -4.97
CA ASP A 154 0.79 -10.77 -5.25
C ASP A 154 -0.20 -10.75 -4.07
N GLU A 155 -1.07 -9.75 -4.03
CA GLU A 155 -2.07 -9.63 -2.98
C GLU A 155 -3.07 -10.79 -3.01
N ASN A 156 -3.29 -11.40 -4.18
CA ASN A 156 -4.22 -12.51 -4.32
C ASN A 156 -3.73 -13.77 -3.58
N THR A 157 -2.42 -14.06 -3.64
CA THR A 157 -1.80 -15.18 -2.91
C THR A 157 -1.97 -15.01 -1.39
N LEU A 158 -1.94 -13.77 -0.89
CA LEU A 158 -2.09 -13.49 0.54
C LEU A 158 -3.54 -13.34 1.02
N ARG A 159 -4.54 -13.35 0.12
CA ARG A 159 -5.95 -13.21 0.50
C ARG A 159 -6.86 -14.31 0.00
N THR A 160 -6.36 -15.25 -0.83
CA THR A 160 -7.16 -16.38 -1.35
C THR A 160 -6.37 -17.68 -1.33
N HIS A 161 -7.05 -18.77 -1.08
CA HIS A 161 -6.51 -20.10 -1.23
C HIS A 161 -7.53 -21.02 -1.89
N SER A 162 -7.12 -21.69 -2.97
CA SER A 162 -8.01 -22.60 -3.74
C SER A 162 -9.35 -21.94 -4.14
N GLY A 163 -9.31 -20.63 -4.46
CA GLY A 163 -10.48 -19.86 -4.89
C GLY A 163 -11.39 -19.35 -3.76
N ASN A 164 -11.04 -19.58 -2.50
CA ASN A 164 -11.78 -19.09 -1.35
C ASN A 164 -11.03 -17.94 -0.65
N PRO A 165 -11.74 -17.02 0.02
CA PRO A 165 -11.12 -16.00 0.87
C PRO A 165 -10.25 -16.64 1.96
N SER A 166 -9.02 -16.16 2.10
CA SER A 166 -8.03 -16.72 3.00
C SER A 166 -6.93 -15.69 3.28
N PHE A 167 -7.23 -14.70 4.12
CA PHE A 167 -6.30 -13.62 4.43
C PHE A 167 -5.17 -14.10 5.33
N PHE A 168 -3.94 -14.04 4.82
CA PHE A 168 -2.75 -14.37 5.57
C PHE A 168 -2.57 -13.44 6.76
N MET A 169 -2.35 -14.01 7.95
CA MET A 169 -2.08 -13.28 9.18
C MET A 169 -0.90 -13.92 9.90
N SER A 170 -0.08 -13.10 10.53
CA SER A 170 1.06 -13.55 11.32
C SER A 170 1.18 -12.73 12.60
N ASN A 171 2.10 -13.10 13.51
CA ASN A 171 2.35 -12.35 14.72
C ASN A 171 2.50 -10.85 14.43
N ALA A 172 1.76 -10.04 15.16
CA ALA A 172 1.95 -8.59 15.19
C ALA A 172 3.11 -8.23 16.12
N PRO A 173 4.08 -7.41 15.67
CA PRO A 173 5.07 -6.86 16.57
C PRO A 173 4.42 -5.96 17.63
N MET A 174 4.72 -6.22 18.90
CA MET A 174 4.17 -5.50 20.03
C MET A 174 5.28 -4.76 20.79
N TYR A 175 4.98 -3.53 21.19
CA TYR A 175 5.85 -2.76 22.07
C TYR A 175 5.38 -2.97 23.51
N SER A 176 6.25 -3.46 24.36
CA SER A 176 5.94 -3.74 25.77
C SER A 176 6.72 -2.83 26.71
N VAL A 177 6.03 -2.34 27.76
CA VAL A 177 6.65 -1.55 28.83
C VAL A 177 6.28 -2.16 30.17
N ALA A 178 7.28 -2.45 30.97
CA ALA A 178 7.06 -2.93 32.34
C ALA A 178 6.44 -1.83 33.24
N GLY A 179 5.54 -2.24 34.15
CA GLY A 179 4.99 -1.34 35.16
C GLY A 179 3.64 -0.71 34.85
N GLY A 180 2.95 -1.10 33.77
CA GLY A 180 1.55 -0.70 33.52
C GLY A 180 1.36 0.80 33.30
N THR A 181 2.27 1.46 32.57
CA THR A 181 2.16 2.89 32.26
C THR A 181 1.14 3.14 31.15
N THR A 182 0.46 4.29 31.19
CA THR A 182 -0.50 4.70 30.15
C THR A 182 0.15 5.33 28.92
N ARG A 183 1.48 5.38 28.86
CA ARG A 183 2.27 5.91 27.73
C ARG A 183 3.42 4.97 27.42
N PRO A 184 3.81 4.82 26.15
CA PRO A 184 5.08 4.20 25.81
C PRO A 184 6.20 4.94 26.54
N ALA A 185 7.11 4.19 27.16
CA ALA A 185 8.28 4.74 27.82
C ALA A 185 9.52 4.40 26.99
N ASP A 186 10.56 5.21 27.08
CA ASP A 186 11.79 5.06 26.31
C ASP A 186 12.54 3.73 26.54
N ASN A 187 12.13 2.95 27.54
CA ASN A 187 12.71 1.66 27.92
C ASN A 187 11.85 0.46 27.49
N GLY A 188 10.85 0.65 26.65
CA GLY A 188 10.05 -0.45 26.13
C GLY A 188 10.83 -1.32 25.16
N LYS A 189 10.33 -2.52 24.94
CA LYS A 189 10.90 -3.51 24.03
C LYS A 189 9.89 -3.91 22.97
N VAL A 190 10.32 -3.92 21.71
CA VAL A 190 9.50 -4.50 20.63
C VAL A 190 9.82 -5.99 20.53
N THR A 191 8.78 -6.82 20.50
CA THR A 191 8.88 -8.26 20.27
C THR A 191 7.83 -8.68 19.23
N THR A 192 8.20 -9.60 18.37
CA THR A 192 7.32 -10.19 17.35
C THR A 192 6.86 -11.58 17.76
N LEU A 193 7.76 -12.38 18.30
CA LEU A 193 7.41 -13.68 18.85
C LEU A 193 6.80 -13.51 20.25
N ALA A 194 5.88 -14.38 20.57
CA ALA A 194 5.31 -14.46 21.91
C ALA A 194 6.10 -15.47 22.74
N GLU A 195 6.62 -15.05 23.90
CA GLU A 195 7.33 -15.94 24.82
C GLU A 195 6.37 -16.92 25.46
N ILE A 196 6.74 -18.20 25.46
CA ILE A 196 5.98 -19.29 26.06
C ILE A 196 6.40 -19.46 27.52
N ASP A 197 5.47 -19.34 28.44
CA ASP A 197 5.69 -19.67 29.85
C ASP A 197 5.84 -21.21 30.01
N GLN A 198 7.08 -21.67 30.07
CA GLN A 198 7.43 -23.09 30.12
C GLN A 198 6.84 -23.76 31.37
N THR A 199 6.56 -23.02 32.44
CA THR A 199 5.97 -23.56 33.65
C THR A 199 4.51 -23.97 33.46
N LYS A 200 3.90 -23.57 32.34
CA LYS A 200 2.54 -23.89 31.94
C LYS A 200 2.45 -24.86 30.77
N ILE A 201 3.48 -25.67 30.57
CA ILE A 201 3.43 -26.86 29.71
C ILE A 201 3.12 -28.05 30.60
N PHE A 202 2.02 -28.72 30.33
CA PHE A 202 1.46 -29.74 31.22
C PHE A 202 1.46 -31.12 30.57
N GLN A 203 1.40 -32.14 31.40
CA GLN A 203 1.25 -33.54 30.94
C GLN A 203 -0.16 -33.88 30.50
N THR A 204 -1.15 -33.05 30.81
CA THR A 204 -2.54 -33.24 30.44
C THR A 204 -3.15 -32.02 29.76
N GLU A 205 -4.00 -32.26 28.77
CA GLU A 205 -4.74 -31.24 28.06
C GLU A 205 -5.62 -30.39 29.02
N LEU A 206 -6.24 -31.05 30.02
CA LEU A 206 -7.14 -30.38 30.94
C LEU A 206 -6.41 -29.30 31.78
N GLU A 207 -5.19 -29.60 32.26
CA GLU A 207 -4.39 -28.64 33.00
C GLU A 207 -3.91 -27.50 32.12
N ALA A 208 -3.47 -27.80 30.90
CA ALA A 208 -3.08 -26.80 29.92
C ALA A 208 -4.23 -25.84 29.60
N ARG A 209 -5.43 -26.37 29.35
CA ARG A 209 -6.62 -25.58 29.01
C ARG A 209 -6.97 -24.52 30.05
N GLN A 210 -6.74 -24.81 31.32
CA GLN A 210 -7.03 -23.90 32.44
C GLN A 210 -5.95 -22.86 32.68
N ASN A 211 -4.76 -23.04 32.10
CA ASN A 211 -3.58 -22.21 32.34
C ASN A 211 -2.87 -21.87 31.03
N PRO A 212 -3.37 -20.91 30.25
CA PRO A 212 -2.72 -20.50 29.00
C PRO A 212 -1.25 -20.13 29.23
N ALA A 213 -0.37 -20.71 28.42
CA ALA A 213 1.07 -20.50 28.51
C ALA A 213 1.54 -19.31 27.66
N VAL A 214 0.77 -18.90 26.67
CA VAL A 214 1.14 -17.82 25.77
C VAL A 214 -0.10 -17.11 25.21
N THR A 215 0.02 -15.80 25.04
CA THR A 215 -0.95 -14.97 24.30
C THR A 215 -0.28 -14.43 23.04
N VAL A 216 -0.89 -14.69 21.90
CA VAL A 216 -0.38 -14.25 20.59
C VAL A 216 -1.35 -13.26 19.96
N TYR A 217 -0.84 -12.13 19.52
CA TYR A 217 -1.58 -11.15 18.73
C TYR A 217 -1.14 -11.30 17.26
N VAL A 218 -2.12 -11.41 16.37
CA VAL A 218 -1.83 -11.51 14.93
C VAL A 218 -2.32 -10.28 14.18
N GLU A 219 -1.77 -10.08 13.00
CA GLU A 219 -2.16 -9.00 12.07
C GLU A 219 -2.22 -9.51 10.64
N ARG A 220 -3.05 -8.89 9.81
CA ARG A 220 -3.12 -9.20 8.37
C ARG A 220 -1.90 -8.68 7.66
N ALA A 221 -1.42 -9.45 6.66
CA ALA A 221 -0.24 -9.06 5.88
C ALA A 221 -0.52 -7.99 4.82
N LEU A 222 -1.77 -7.69 4.54
CA LEU A 222 -2.19 -6.73 3.51
C LEU A 222 -2.64 -5.40 4.11
N ALA A 223 -2.54 -4.34 3.30
CA ALA A 223 -3.28 -3.10 3.46
C ALA A 223 -4.60 -3.17 2.68
N LYS A 224 -5.62 -2.47 3.17
CA LYS A 224 -6.93 -2.31 2.54
C LYS A 224 -7.12 -0.86 2.13
N VAL A 225 -7.57 -0.62 0.90
CA VAL A 225 -7.87 0.71 0.40
C VAL A 225 -9.28 0.74 -0.16
N THR A 226 -10.04 1.77 0.18
CA THR A 226 -11.35 2.10 -0.42
C THR A 226 -11.34 3.53 -0.88
N VAL A 227 -12.09 3.81 -1.94
CA VAL A 227 -12.29 5.18 -2.44
C VAL A 227 -13.76 5.50 -2.44
N LYS A 228 -14.16 6.56 -1.74
CA LYS A 228 -15.50 7.12 -1.77
C LYS A 228 -15.46 8.41 -2.59
N ALA A 229 -16.53 8.71 -3.29
CA ALA A 229 -16.62 9.90 -4.12
C ALA A 229 -17.96 10.60 -3.95
N ASP A 230 -17.91 11.91 -3.85
CA ASP A 230 -19.07 12.80 -3.99
C ASP A 230 -19.08 13.32 -5.45
N ASN A 231 -19.97 12.75 -6.27
CA ASN A 231 -20.06 13.08 -7.68
C ASN A 231 -20.77 14.43 -7.95
N ASP A 232 -21.39 15.01 -6.93
CA ASP A 232 -22.20 16.22 -7.08
C ASP A 232 -21.44 17.49 -6.66
N ASN A 233 -20.20 17.34 -6.15
CA ASN A 233 -19.45 18.44 -5.57
C ASN A 233 -18.26 18.88 -6.43
N LEU A 234 -18.35 20.08 -7.01
CA LEU A 234 -17.21 20.75 -7.63
C LEU A 234 -16.53 21.67 -6.61
N SER A 235 -15.22 21.54 -6.48
CA SER A 235 -14.45 22.39 -5.55
C SER A 235 -14.49 23.84 -5.98
N VAL A 236 -14.45 24.75 -5.01
CA VAL A 236 -14.27 26.18 -5.23
C VAL A 236 -12.96 26.41 -5.98
N GLY A 237 -13.00 27.15 -7.07
CA GLY A 237 -11.87 27.40 -7.95
C GLY A 237 -11.66 26.34 -9.03
N ALA A 238 -12.65 25.48 -9.25
CA ALA A 238 -12.68 24.59 -10.42
C ALA A 238 -12.54 25.42 -11.72
N ASN A 239 -11.97 24.79 -12.74
CA ASN A 239 -11.82 25.38 -14.06
C ASN A 239 -13.19 25.78 -14.62
N GLU A 240 -13.28 26.99 -15.20
CA GLU A 240 -14.55 27.54 -15.73
C GLU A 240 -15.16 26.66 -16.83
N ASN A 241 -14.34 25.91 -17.55
CA ASN A 241 -14.79 24.96 -18.57
C ASN A 241 -15.27 23.62 -17.99
N LEU A 242 -14.99 23.33 -16.71
CA LEU A 242 -15.43 22.11 -16.04
C LEU A 242 -16.82 22.34 -15.43
N VAL A 243 -17.84 21.82 -16.08
CA VAL A 243 -19.26 22.03 -15.68
C VAL A 243 -19.83 20.86 -14.86
N GLY A 244 -19.22 19.68 -14.95
CA GLY A 244 -19.60 18.50 -14.19
C GLY A 244 -18.56 17.40 -14.26
N TYR A 245 -18.73 16.37 -13.44
CA TYR A 245 -17.92 15.17 -13.50
C TYR A 245 -18.63 13.97 -12.88
N THR A 246 -18.18 12.78 -13.26
CA THR A 246 -18.54 11.52 -12.61
C THR A 246 -17.29 10.71 -12.38
N VAL A 247 -17.06 10.26 -11.14
CA VAL A 247 -15.95 9.32 -10.85
C VAL A 247 -16.30 7.98 -11.47
N SER A 248 -15.53 7.60 -12.49
CA SER A 248 -15.75 6.37 -13.27
C SER A 248 -15.24 5.13 -12.51
N GLY A 249 -14.29 5.31 -11.61
CA GLY A 249 -13.69 4.29 -10.79
C GLY A 249 -12.26 4.65 -10.40
N TRP A 250 -11.57 3.69 -9.82
CA TRP A 250 -10.21 3.89 -9.31
C TRP A 250 -9.40 2.59 -9.32
N THR A 251 -8.10 2.70 -9.16
CA THR A 251 -7.19 1.55 -8.96
C THR A 251 -5.97 1.97 -8.16
N LEU A 252 -5.18 0.99 -7.72
CA LEU A 252 -3.89 1.24 -7.07
C LEU A 252 -2.76 1.23 -8.10
N ASP A 253 -1.78 2.09 -7.90
CA ASP A 253 -0.55 2.17 -8.68
C ASP A 253 0.66 2.21 -7.74
N ASN A 254 1.82 1.80 -8.22
CA ASN A 254 3.04 1.65 -7.43
C ASN A 254 2.86 0.72 -6.22
N THR A 255 2.17 -0.40 -6.40
CA THR A 255 2.04 -1.40 -5.33
C THR A 255 3.27 -2.30 -5.27
N ASN A 256 3.68 -2.66 -4.07
CA ASN A 256 4.84 -3.50 -3.86
C ASN A 256 4.65 -4.93 -4.40
N LYS A 257 5.74 -5.58 -4.83
CA LYS A 257 5.79 -6.98 -5.28
C LYS A 257 6.34 -7.93 -4.23
N GLN A 258 6.99 -7.39 -3.19
CA GLN A 258 7.65 -8.18 -2.17
C GLN A 258 7.14 -7.82 -0.78
N THR A 259 7.07 -8.82 0.10
CA THR A 259 6.73 -8.63 1.50
C THR A 259 7.48 -9.64 2.37
N TYR A 260 7.66 -9.31 3.64
CA TYR A 260 8.08 -10.26 4.67
C TYR A 260 6.88 -11.02 5.22
N LEU A 261 7.11 -12.27 5.66
CA LEU A 261 6.07 -13.11 6.29
C LEU A 261 5.55 -12.49 7.59
N VAL A 262 6.43 -11.89 8.37
CA VAL A 262 6.09 -11.07 9.54
C VAL A 262 6.54 -9.64 9.32
N ARG A 263 5.91 -8.67 9.97
CA ARG A 263 6.35 -7.28 9.88
C ARG A 263 7.76 -7.16 10.44
N ASN A 264 8.67 -6.62 9.64
CA ASN A 264 10.02 -6.30 10.07
C ASN A 264 10.03 -4.91 10.75
N VAL A 265 10.41 -4.87 12.02
CA VAL A 265 10.50 -3.64 12.82
C VAL A 265 11.95 -3.29 13.18
N ALA A 266 12.88 -3.51 12.27
CA ALA A 266 14.32 -3.35 12.43
C ALA A 266 14.93 -4.35 13.43
N PRO A 267 15.04 -5.63 13.02
CA PRO A 267 15.44 -6.75 13.89
C PRO A 267 16.82 -6.61 14.52
N GLU A 268 17.76 -5.92 13.90
CA GLU A 268 19.09 -5.64 14.45
C GLU A 268 19.06 -4.82 15.74
N ASN A 269 17.95 -4.14 16.03
CA ASN A 269 17.76 -3.31 17.21
C ASN A 269 16.82 -3.92 18.25
N LEU A 270 16.31 -5.14 18.03
CA LEU A 270 15.42 -5.82 18.98
C LEU A 270 16.08 -6.15 20.33
N THR A 271 17.41 -6.15 20.41
CA THR A 271 18.18 -6.50 21.61
C THR A 271 18.75 -5.31 22.35
N THR A 272 18.75 -4.13 21.78
CA THR A 272 19.31 -2.89 22.35
C THR A 272 18.33 -1.76 22.16
N ALA A 273 18.61 -0.62 22.75
CA ALA A 273 17.74 0.56 22.69
C ALA A 273 17.06 0.73 21.33
N GLN A 274 15.78 1.13 21.35
CA GLN A 274 14.96 1.48 20.20
C GLN A 274 15.77 2.20 19.11
N PRO A 275 15.57 1.95 17.82
CA PRO A 275 16.13 2.79 16.78
C PRO A 275 15.82 4.27 17.08
N ALA A 276 16.76 5.15 16.77
CA ALA A 276 16.58 6.59 17.04
C ALA A 276 15.28 7.15 16.43
N TRP A 277 14.87 6.63 15.28
CA TRP A 277 13.63 7.03 14.60
C TRP A 277 12.34 6.57 15.32
N TRP A 278 12.37 5.51 16.13
CA TRP A 278 11.25 5.13 17.01
C TRP A 278 11.05 6.11 18.15
N GLN A 279 12.13 6.74 18.61
CA GLN A 279 12.16 7.69 19.71
C GLN A 279 11.89 9.12 19.27
N TYR A 280 11.53 9.34 17.98
CA TYR A 280 11.27 10.70 17.53
C TYR A 280 10.21 11.37 18.41
N ASN A 281 10.69 12.27 19.24
CA ASN A 281 9.94 13.02 20.22
C ASN A 281 9.86 14.47 19.72
N ASN A 282 8.69 14.88 19.24
CA ASN A 282 8.42 16.29 19.04
C ASN A 282 8.33 16.94 20.43
N THR A 283 9.22 17.89 20.72
CA THR A 283 9.29 18.58 22.02
C THR A 283 7.99 19.26 22.44
N THR A 284 7.06 19.47 21.54
CA THR A 284 5.74 20.07 21.79
C THR A 284 4.67 19.02 22.07
N VAL A 285 4.80 17.82 21.50
CA VAL A 285 3.83 16.72 21.65
C VAL A 285 4.61 15.41 21.68
N ASN A 286 4.61 14.72 22.81
CA ASN A 286 5.24 13.41 23.00
C ASN A 286 4.45 12.34 22.20
N TYR A 287 4.57 12.32 20.87
CA TYR A 287 3.96 11.30 20.06
C TYR A 287 4.97 10.21 19.74
N TYR A 288 4.71 9.06 20.26
CA TYR A 288 5.28 7.80 19.78
C TYR A 288 4.44 7.37 18.56
N ARG A 289 4.59 8.05 17.42
CA ARG A 289 3.75 7.81 16.23
C ARG A 289 3.78 6.38 15.72
N PHE A 290 4.85 5.64 16.02
CA PHE A 290 4.98 4.24 15.62
C PHE A 290 4.32 3.26 16.60
N VAL A 291 3.77 3.74 17.69
CA VAL A 291 3.23 2.92 18.78
C VAL A 291 1.88 3.49 19.19
N ASP A 292 0.84 2.66 19.14
CA ASP A 292 -0.50 3.06 19.58
C ASP A 292 -0.70 2.76 21.08
N VAL A 293 -1.64 3.48 21.67
CA VAL A 293 -2.11 3.18 23.02
C VAL A 293 -2.91 1.90 22.99
N ALA A 294 -2.40 0.85 23.57
CA ALA A 294 -3.04 -0.46 23.58
C ALA A 294 -3.39 -0.93 24.99
N ALA A 295 -3.88 -2.14 25.05
CA ALA A 295 -4.32 -2.82 26.24
C ALA A 295 -3.25 -2.92 27.30
N VAL A 296 -3.71 -2.81 28.53
CA VAL A 296 -2.91 -3.14 29.69
C VAL A 296 -3.22 -4.60 30.06
N GLU A 297 -2.24 -5.47 29.92
CA GLU A 297 -2.24 -6.76 30.60
C GLU A 297 -1.68 -6.58 32.01
N THR A 298 -2.02 -7.46 32.93
CA THR A 298 -1.66 -7.33 34.34
C THR A 298 -0.16 -7.16 34.54
N GLY A 299 0.27 -5.94 34.87
CA GLY A 299 1.67 -5.60 35.13
C GLY A 299 2.55 -5.25 33.94
N VAL A 300 2.04 -5.33 32.71
CA VAL A 300 2.73 -4.95 31.47
C VAL A 300 1.78 -4.17 30.58
N SER A 301 2.24 -3.04 30.05
CA SER A 301 1.52 -2.32 29.00
C SER A 301 2.01 -2.79 27.65
N LEU A 302 1.09 -3.30 26.83
CA LEU A 302 1.33 -3.70 25.45
C LEU A 302 0.76 -2.66 24.49
N TYR A 303 1.51 -2.31 23.48
CA TYR A 303 1.15 -1.34 22.46
C TYR A 303 1.33 -1.95 21.07
N ARG A 304 0.41 -1.66 20.17
CA ARG A 304 0.60 -1.98 18.75
C ARG A 304 1.68 -1.11 18.12
N THR A 305 2.39 -1.68 17.18
CA THR A 305 3.31 -0.93 16.34
C THR A 305 2.65 -0.58 15.01
N HIS A 306 2.91 0.61 14.47
CA HIS A 306 2.29 1.16 13.28
C HIS A 306 3.26 1.43 12.14
N PHE A 307 4.46 0.89 12.19
CA PHE A 307 5.45 1.03 11.14
C PHE A 307 6.26 -0.25 10.99
N GLY A 308 6.68 -0.55 9.78
CA GLY A 308 7.54 -1.67 9.45
C GLY A 308 8.48 -1.28 8.31
N ILE A 309 9.42 -2.18 8.03
CA ILE A 309 10.39 -2.06 6.95
C ILE A 309 10.07 -3.16 5.95
N ASP A 310 9.69 -2.82 4.74
CA ASP A 310 9.47 -3.78 3.68
C ASP A 310 10.79 -4.21 3.01
N PRO A 311 10.79 -5.26 2.16
CA PRO A 311 12.00 -5.74 1.51
C PRO A 311 12.71 -4.73 0.60
N ASN A 312 12.02 -3.67 0.19
CA ASN A 312 12.56 -2.64 -0.71
C ASN A 312 13.11 -1.42 0.04
N TYR A 313 12.90 -1.37 1.35
CA TYR A 313 13.34 -0.26 2.18
C TYR A 313 14.85 -0.02 2.06
N ALA A 314 15.27 1.23 1.87
CA ALA A 314 16.67 1.65 1.73
C ALA A 314 17.46 0.94 0.59
N VAL A 315 16.77 0.50 -0.47
CA VAL A 315 17.43 -0.12 -1.63
C VAL A 315 17.62 0.91 -2.75
N ASP A 316 18.76 1.59 -2.77
CA ASP A 316 19.05 2.77 -3.58
C ASP A 316 18.80 2.66 -5.08
N ASN A 317 19.06 1.52 -5.71
CA ASN A 317 19.03 1.43 -7.17
C ASN A 317 17.78 0.74 -7.74
N ASN A 318 17.00 0.05 -6.93
CA ASN A 318 15.89 -0.75 -7.41
C ASN A 318 14.61 0.08 -7.58
N TYR A 319 14.40 1.10 -6.77
CA TYR A 319 13.27 2.02 -6.94
C TYR A 319 13.30 2.74 -8.29
N ALA A 320 14.48 3.21 -8.72
CA ALA A 320 14.64 3.92 -9.98
C ALA A 320 14.25 3.10 -11.21
N THR A 321 14.39 1.76 -11.17
CA THR A 321 14.04 0.89 -12.28
C THR A 321 12.55 0.54 -12.32
N GLY A 322 11.80 0.78 -11.25
CA GLY A 322 10.39 0.38 -11.11
C GLY A 322 10.16 -1.14 -11.13
N SER A 323 11.23 -1.94 -11.03
CA SER A 323 11.14 -3.41 -11.10
C SER A 323 10.47 -4.02 -9.87
N LEU A 324 10.48 -3.33 -8.75
CA LEU A 324 9.94 -3.77 -7.46
C LEU A 324 8.46 -3.41 -7.25
N LEU A 325 7.91 -2.55 -8.11
CA LEU A 325 6.56 -2.04 -8.00
C LEU A 325 5.70 -2.49 -9.19
N ASN A 326 4.45 -2.80 -8.94
CA ASN A 326 3.43 -2.95 -9.97
C ASN A 326 2.97 -1.55 -10.39
N LYS A 327 2.94 -1.30 -11.69
CA LYS A 327 2.49 -0.03 -12.27
C LYS A 327 1.32 -0.25 -13.20
N VAL A 328 0.34 0.63 -13.13
CA VAL A 328 -0.79 0.62 -14.06
C VAL A 328 -0.38 1.15 -15.43
N ALA A 329 -1.18 0.81 -16.44
CA ALA A 329 -1.00 1.32 -17.79
C ALA A 329 -1.29 2.84 -17.84
N LYS A 330 -0.74 3.52 -18.86
CA LYS A 330 -0.97 4.96 -19.10
C LYS A 330 -2.46 5.30 -19.27
N THR A 331 -3.22 4.38 -19.84
CA THR A 331 -4.68 4.46 -19.93
C THR A 331 -5.27 3.18 -19.38
N ILE A 332 -6.26 3.31 -18.50
CA ILE A 332 -6.83 2.19 -17.78
C ILE A 332 -8.18 1.84 -18.41
N PRO A 333 -8.37 0.60 -18.90
CA PRO A 333 -9.68 0.15 -19.37
C PRO A 333 -10.72 0.27 -18.25
N ALA A 334 -11.94 0.67 -18.59
CA ALA A 334 -13.01 0.83 -17.61
C ALA A 334 -13.31 -0.45 -16.80
N GLY A 335 -13.07 -1.64 -17.40
CA GLY A 335 -13.25 -2.92 -16.73
C GLY A 335 -12.17 -3.24 -15.69
N ASP A 336 -11.05 -2.52 -15.68
CA ASP A 336 -9.94 -2.67 -14.74
C ASP A 336 -10.04 -1.66 -13.58
N LEU A 337 -11.06 -0.80 -13.59
CA LEU A 337 -11.33 0.14 -12.53
C LEU A 337 -12.28 -0.45 -11.48
N THR A 338 -11.96 -0.27 -10.22
CA THR A 338 -12.85 -0.56 -9.10
C THR A 338 -13.85 0.58 -8.95
N PRO A 339 -15.18 0.33 -8.85
CA PRO A 339 -16.15 1.38 -8.57
C PRO A 339 -15.86 2.08 -7.24
N ALA A 340 -16.05 3.40 -7.19
CA ALA A 340 -16.02 4.12 -5.92
C ALA A 340 -17.16 3.64 -5.00
N GLY A 341 -16.88 3.52 -3.71
CA GLY A 341 -17.81 3.02 -2.70
C GLY A 341 -17.13 2.11 -1.69
N GLU A 342 -17.81 1.04 -1.32
CA GLU A 342 -17.33 0.10 -0.29
C GLU A 342 -16.44 -1.03 -0.82
N THR A 343 -16.28 -1.17 -2.14
CA THR A 343 -15.44 -2.21 -2.74
C THR A 343 -13.96 -1.90 -2.52
N PRO A 344 -13.23 -2.74 -1.79
CA PRO A 344 -11.82 -2.50 -1.50
C PRO A 344 -10.89 -3.02 -2.60
N CYS A 345 -9.70 -2.42 -2.69
CA CYS A 345 -8.51 -3.05 -3.23
C CYS A 345 -7.53 -3.34 -2.10
N TYR A 346 -6.71 -4.38 -2.27
CA TYR A 346 -5.70 -4.77 -1.31
C TYR A 346 -4.31 -4.65 -1.95
N CYS A 347 -3.32 -4.35 -1.13
CA CYS A 347 -1.93 -4.31 -1.57
C CYS A 347 -0.98 -4.73 -0.45
N LEU A 348 0.25 -5.06 -0.84
CA LEU A 348 1.34 -5.32 0.08
C LEU A 348 1.75 -4.03 0.78
N GLU A 349 2.36 -4.16 1.96
CA GLU A 349 3.03 -3.08 2.65
C GLU A 349 4.08 -2.45 1.74
N ASN A 350 4.10 -1.12 1.69
CA ASN A 350 5.09 -0.34 0.94
C ASN A 350 5.58 0.80 1.82
N THR A 351 6.81 0.65 2.31
CA THR A 351 7.50 1.60 3.16
C THR A 351 8.86 1.95 2.57
N PHE A 352 9.44 3.06 3.01
CA PHE A 352 10.74 3.54 2.53
C PHE A 352 11.33 4.49 3.56
N ASP A 353 12.63 4.67 3.52
CA ASP A 353 13.30 5.68 4.32
C ASP A 353 13.00 7.10 3.80
N VAL A 354 13.49 8.12 4.52
CA VAL A 354 13.19 9.51 4.19
C VAL A 354 13.74 9.93 2.84
N GLU A 355 14.87 9.37 2.39
CA GLU A 355 15.49 9.70 1.11
C GLU A 355 14.66 9.17 -0.07
N HIS A 356 13.94 8.07 0.14
CA HIS A 356 13.10 7.44 -0.86
C HIS A 356 11.61 7.81 -0.77
N MET A 357 11.22 8.74 0.11
CA MET A 357 9.87 9.27 0.19
C MET A 357 9.54 10.15 -1.02
N THR A 358 9.34 9.51 -2.17
CA THR A 358 9.07 10.17 -3.45
C THR A 358 7.82 9.61 -4.10
N GLU A 359 7.18 10.38 -4.98
CA GLU A 359 5.99 9.93 -5.72
C GLU A 359 6.22 8.59 -6.44
N GLN A 360 7.40 8.39 -7.02
CA GLN A 360 7.71 7.18 -7.79
C GLN A 360 7.77 5.90 -6.95
N ASN A 361 7.98 6.03 -5.65
CA ASN A 361 8.10 4.91 -4.72
C ASN A 361 6.81 4.70 -3.91
N THR A 362 5.98 5.74 -3.81
CA THR A 362 4.79 5.74 -2.96
C THR A 362 3.62 5.07 -3.66
N THR A 363 2.96 4.14 -2.98
CA THR A 363 1.67 3.61 -3.42
C THR A 363 0.65 4.74 -3.50
N ARG A 364 -0.03 4.82 -4.63
CA ARG A 364 -1.01 5.87 -4.90
C ARG A 364 -2.30 5.30 -5.46
N VAL A 365 -3.37 6.01 -5.22
CA VAL A 365 -4.67 5.78 -5.86
C VAL A 365 -4.69 6.56 -7.17
N ILE A 366 -5.11 5.93 -8.26
CA ILE A 366 -5.46 6.60 -9.51
C ILE A 366 -6.97 6.64 -9.59
N VAL A 367 -7.53 7.83 -9.47
CA VAL A 367 -8.96 8.06 -9.68
C VAL A 367 -9.16 8.42 -11.14
N ALA A 368 -10.08 7.72 -11.82
CA ALA A 368 -10.54 8.04 -13.16
C ALA A 368 -11.90 8.74 -13.07
N ALA A 369 -12.02 9.89 -13.71
CA ALA A 369 -13.28 10.62 -13.79
C ALA A 369 -13.61 10.96 -15.25
N THR A 370 -14.90 10.89 -15.58
CA THR A 370 -15.44 11.41 -16.83
C THR A 370 -15.86 12.85 -16.58
N LEU A 371 -15.28 13.78 -17.31
CA LEU A 371 -15.51 15.21 -17.17
C LEU A 371 -16.59 15.68 -18.14
N GLU A 372 -17.45 16.56 -17.69
CA GLU A 372 -18.35 17.36 -18.52
C GLU A 372 -17.67 18.71 -18.77
N ILE A 373 -17.24 18.93 -20.01
CA ILE A 373 -16.43 20.10 -20.39
C ILE A 373 -17.21 20.96 -21.38
N ASP A 374 -17.36 22.25 -21.08
CA ASP A 374 -17.90 23.22 -22.03
C ASP A 374 -16.94 23.37 -23.23
N GLY A 375 -17.48 23.27 -24.44
CA GLY A 375 -16.70 23.31 -25.68
C GLY A 375 -16.12 21.97 -26.14
N ALA A 376 -16.38 20.86 -25.44
CA ALA A 376 -16.03 19.50 -25.89
C ALA A 376 -16.84 19.09 -27.13
N GLU A 377 -16.41 18.02 -27.83
CA GLU A 377 -17.18 17.39 -28.88
C GLU A 377 -18.42 16.66 -28.31
N GLY A 378 -19.41 16.37 -29.16
CA GLY A 378 -20.65 15.74 -28.70
C GLY A 378 -20.51 14.35 -28.09
N ASN A 379 -19.37 13.67 -28.29
CA ASN A 379 -19.00 12.41 -27.66
C ASN A 379 -18.18 12.59 -26.35
N GLY A 380 -17.96 13.85 -25.91
CA GLY A 380 -17.15 14.21 -24.76
C GLY A 380 -15.65 14.36 -25.04
N ASP A 381 -15.19 14.12 -26.28
CA ASP A 381 -13.78 14.29 -26.65
C ASP A 381 -13.39 15.77 -26.60
N PHE A 382 -12.21 16.04 -26.05
CA PHE A 382 -11.62 17.38 -26.12
C PHE A 382 -10.09 17.30 -26.07
N TYR A 383 -9.46 18.43 -26.37
CA TYR A 383 -8.01 18.57 -26.41
C TYR A 383 -7.56 19.80 -25.63
N LEU A 384 -6.36 19.70 -25.05
CA LEU A 384 -5.63 20.84 -24.52
C LEU A 384 -4.31 20.98 -25.27
N LEU A 385 -3.92 22.22 -25.55
CA LEU A 385 -2.62 22.54 -26.11
C LEU A 385 -1.73 23.13 -25.00
N ASN A 386 -0.50 22.59 -24.90
CA ASN A 386 0.50 23.01 -23.92
C ASN A 386 -0.02 22.99 -22.46
N LYS A 387 -0.91 22.02 -22.15
CA LYS A 387 -1.55 21.86 -20.84
C LYS A 387 -2.35 23.09 -20.37
N ASN A 388 -2.72 23.98 -21.30
CA ASN A 388 -3.52 25.15 -20.98
C ASN A 388 -5.00 24.75 -20.80
N THR A 389 -5.47 24.70 -19.56
CA THR A 389 -6.84 24.31 -19.20
C THR A 389 -7.86 25.44 -19.40
N ALA A 390 -7.42 26.65 -19.68
CA ALA A 390 -8.31 27.78 -19.95
C ALA A 390 -8.91 27.78 -21.37
N THR A 391 -8.35 26.97 -22.28
CA THR A 391 -8.83 26.91 -23.67
C THR A 391 -9.05 25.45 -24.06
N ILE A 392 -10.28 25.13 -24.37
CA ILE A 392 -10.71 23.79 -24.82
C ILE A 392 -10.71 23.76 -26.35
N TYR A 393 -10.11 22.74 -26.91
CA TYR A 393 -10.10 22.52 -28.34
C TYR A 393 -10.89 21.26 -28.71
N GLN A 394 -11.63 21.34 -29.80
CA GLN A 394 -12.06 20.19 -30.56
C GLN A 394 -10.94 19.76 -31.51
N LYS A 395 -11.02 18.58 -32.10
CA LYS A 395 -10.01 18.06 -33.03
C LYS A 395 -9.72 19.05 -34.16
N SER A 396 -10.74 19.62 -34.78
CA SER A 396 -10.61 20.62 -35.85
C SER A 396 -9.86 21.87 -35.41
N GLY A 397 -10.04 22.29 -34.14
CA GLY A 397 -9.32 23.41 -33.56
C GLY A 397 -7.83 23.14 -33.43
N VAL A 398 -7.45 21.92 -32.98
CA VAL A 398 -6.06 21.47 -32.94
C VAL A 398 -5.45 21.44 -34.33
N GLU A 399 -6.16 20.87 -35.32
CA GLU A 399 -5.72 20.81 -36.70
C GLU A 399 -5.48 22.21 -37.28
N ASN A 400 -6.38 23.17 -37.01
CA ASN A 400 -6.25 24.56 -37.45
C ASN A 400 -5.05 25.24 -36.79
N GLU A 401 -4.79 25.01 -35.52
CA GLU A 401 -3.59 25.57 -34.87
C GLU A 401 -2.30 25.00 -35.47
N VAL A 402 -2.26 23.72 -35.77
CA VAL A 402 -1.12 23.09 -36.49
C VAL A 402 -0.95 23.68 -37.88
N LYS A 403 -2.04 23.87 -38.65
CA LYS A 403 -2.02 24.51 -39.97
C LYS A 403 -1.45 25.92 -39.88
N ARG A 404 -1.92 26.70 -38.91
CA ARG A 404 -1.43 28.06 -38.67
C ARG A 404 0.08 28.09 -38.36
N LEU A 405 0.55 27.20 -37.48
CA LEU A 405 1.97 27.10 -37.12
C LEU A 405 2.83 26.69 -38.31
N TRP A 406 2.38 25.71 -39.09
CA TRP A 406 3.05 25.30 -40.33
C TRP A 406 3.09 26.45 -41.35
N MET A 407 1.97 27.09 -41.62
CA MET A 407 1.91 28.18 -42.59
C MET A 407 2.79 29.37 -42.20
N ASN A 408 2.87 29.72 -40.93
CA ASN A 408 3.79 30.75 -40.45
C ASN A 408 5.24 30.38 -40.75
N TYR A 409 5.66 29.12 -40.49
CA TYR A 409 6.98 28.65 -40.83
C TYR A 409 7.19 28.60 -42.36
N PHE A 410 6.22 28.02 -43.09
CA PHE A 410 6.30 27.90 -44.56
C PHE A 410 6.48 29.26 -45.24
N GLN A 411 5.83 30.32 -44.80
CA GLN A 411 6.03 31.66 -45.33
C GLN A 411 7.48 32.14 -45.22
N THR A 412 8.25 31.66 -44.26
CA THR A 412 9.68 32.03 -44.14
C THR A 412 10.57 31.34 -45.16
N ILE A 413 10.11 30.17 -45.70
CA ILE A 413 10.88 29.34 -46.63
C ILE A 413 10.26 29.24 -48.04
N ILE A 414 9.06 29.79 -48.25
CA ILE A 414 8.27 29.64 -49.49
C ILE A 414 9.05 30.01 -50.75
N SER A 415 9.85 31.06 -50.68
CA SER A 415 10.67 31.54 -51.81
C SER A 415 11.71 30.51 -52.32
N THR A 416 12.03 29.53 -51.51
CA THR A 416 12.88 28.39 -51.91
C THR A 416 12.18 27.43 -52.88
N TYR A 417 10.86 27.39 -52.84
CA TYR A 417 10.04 26.39 -53.56
C TYR A 417 9.15 27.01 -54.62
N VAL A 418 8.67 28.25 -54.44
CA VAL A 418 7.64 28.87 -55.24
C VAL A 418 8.07 30.26 -55.72
N LYS A 419 7.95 30.52 -57.04
CA LYS A 419 8.14 31.86 -57.64
C LYS A 419 6.85 32.68 -57.53
N ASN A 420 5.70 32.04 -57.76
CA ASN A 420 4.40 32.66 -57.72
C ASN A 420 3.36 31.63 -57.22
N GLY A 421 2.30 32.12 -56.58
CA GLY A 421 1.24 31.32 -56.01
C GLY A 421 1.09 31.58 -54.49
N LYS A 422 -0.17 31.66 -54.03
CA LYS A 422 -0.49 31.94 -52.65
C LYS A 422 -1.16 30.72 -52.04
N PHE A 423 -0.48 30.10 -51.11
CA PHE A 423 -1.00 29.02 -50.28
C PHE A 423 -1.71 29.60 -49.04
N THR A 424 -2.74 28.93 -48.59
CA THR A 424 -3.51 29.22 -47.36
C THR A 424 -3.59 27.98 -46.48
N GLU A 425 -4.17 28.08 -45.31
CA GLU A 425 -4.42 26.95 -44.40
C GLU A 425 -5.32 25.87 -45.02
N ASP A 426 -6.17 26.24 -46.01
CA ASP A 426 -7.02 25.28 -46.75
C ASP A 426 -6.18 24.32 -47.62
N ASN A 427 -4.96 24.68 -47.93
CA ASN A 427 -4.03 23.82 -48.66
C ASN A 427 -3.32 22.80 -47.76
N VAL A 428 -3.58 22.82 -46.46
CA VAL A 428 -2.88 21.99 -45.48
C VAL A 428 -3.80 20.90 -44.92
N THR A 429 -3.34 19.66 -44.97
CA THR A 429 -3.98 18.53 -44.30
C THR A 429 -3.08 18.09 -43.14
N VAL A 430 -3.65 17.94 -41.97
CA VAL A 430 -2.95 17.52 -40.74
C VAL A 430 -3.38 16.12 -40.35
N THR A 431 -2.45 15.30 -39.87
CA THR A 431 -2.73 13.99 -39.29
C THR A 431 -2.15 13.93 -37.90
N LEU A 432 -2.98 13.55 -36.92
CA LEU A 432 -2.60 13.32 -35.53
C LEU A 432 -2.36 11.83 -35.28
N SER A 433 -1.48 11.47 -34.35
CA SER A 433 -1.16 10.07 -34.02
C SER A 433 -2.33 9.26 -33.47
N ASN A 434 -3.32 9.93 -32.87
CA ASN A 434 -4.55 9.32 -32.36
C ASN A 434 -5.67 9.21 -33.43
N ALA A 435 -5.40 9.57 -34.69
CA ALA A 435 -6.40 9.55 -35.76
C ALA A 435 -6.77 8.13 -36.22
N THR A 436 -5.93 7.13 -35.97
CA THR A 436 -6.14 5.75 -36.43
C THR A 436 -5.58 4.70 -35.44
N GLY A 437 -6.16 3.50 -35.44
CA GLY A 437 -5.64 2.34 -34.70
C GLY A 437 -5.87 2.39 -33.19
N ALA A 438 -5.02 1.69 -32.43
CA ALA A 438 -5.12 1.56 -30.99
C ALA A 438 -5.01 2.92 -30.25
N ALA A 439 -4.29 3.88 -30.81
CA ALA A 439 -4.18 5.24 -30.26
C ALA A 439 -5.52 6.02 -30.31
N GLN A 440 -6.42 5.65 -31.23
CA GLN A 440 -7.79 6.21 -31.26
C GLN A 440 -8.70 5.61 -30.16
N ALA A 441 -8.34 4.41 -29.68
CA ALA A 441 -9.13 3.70 -28.67
C ALA A 441 -8.98 4.30 -27.28
N ASN A 442 -7.88 5.04 -27.02
CA ASN A 442 -7.52 5.54 -25.69
C ASN A 442 -7.15 7.02 -25.74
N GLY A 443 -7.43 7.77 -24.67
CA GLY A 443 -6.90 9.12 -24.47
C GLY A 443 -5.37 9.12 -24.33
N GLY A 444 -4.79 10.28 -24.05
CA GLY A 444 -3.37 10.42 -23.80
C GLY A 444 -2.70 11.51 -24.63
N TYR A 445 -1.38 11.61 -24.54
CA TYR A 445 -0.64 12.56 -25.36
C TYR A 445 -0.64 12.10 -26.83
N THR A 446 -0.91 13.05 -27.71
CA THR A 446 -0.87 12.82 -29.17
C THR A 446 0.15 13.75 -29.83
N THR A 447 0.61 13.37 -31.00
CA THR A 447 1.57 14.13 -31.81
C THR A 447 1.05 14.36 -33.21
N VAL A 448 1.58 15.34 -33.89
CA VAL A 448 1.37 15.51 -35.33
C VAL A 448 2.26 14.53 -36.08
N THR A 449 1.65 13.63 -36.85
CA THR A 449 2.34 12.57 -37.62
C THR A 449 2.46 12.91 -39.11
N GLY A 450 1.65 13.87 -39.59
CA GLY A 450 1.68 14.29 -40.96
C GLY A 450 1.18 15.71 -41.17
N ILE A 451 1.87 16.42 -42.06
CA ILE A 451 1.45 17.68 -42.68
C ILE A 451 1.61 17.49 -44.17
N VAL A 452 0.53 17.60 -44.91
CA VAL A 452 0.51 17.42 -46.36
C VAL A 452 -0.09 18.66 -47.01
N MET A 453 0.66 19.22 -47.97
CA MET A 453 0.21 20.36 -48.77
C MET A 453 -0.48 19.86 -50.04
N ASN A 454 -1.48 20.59 -50.49
CA ASN A 454 -2.10 20.43 -51.82
C ASN A 454 -2.14 21.79 -52.53
N THR A 455 -2.46 21.75 -53.82
CA THR A 455 -2.47 22.93 -54.69
C THR A 455 -3.87 23.39 -55.07
N ASN A 456 -4.91 22.86 -54.42
CA ASN A 456 -6.28 23.17 -54.73
C ASN A 456 -6.55 24.67 -54.51
N GLY A 457 -7.02 25.36 -55.55
CA GLY A 457 -7.35 26.76 -55.46
C GLY A 457 -6.15 27.73 -55.46
N VAL A 458 -4.93 27.25 -55.56
CA VAL A 458 -3.75 28.09 -55.70
C VAL A 458 -3.68 28.65 -57.10
N ALA A 459 -3.98 29.95 -57.25
CA ALA A 459 -3.93 30.62 -58.55
C ALA A 459 -2.46 30.93 -58.94
N ASP A 460 -2.18 30.87 -60.25
CA ASP A 460 -0.91 31.27 -60.86
C ASP A 460 0.32 30.58 -60.24
N LEU A 461 0.18 29.31 -59.82
CA LEU A 461 1.25 28.60 -59.17
C LEU A 461 2.42 28.35 -60.09
N GLU A 462 3.59 28.86 -59.75
CA GLU A 462 4.86 28.64 -60.45
C GLU A 462 5.93 28.21 -59.43
N TYR A 463 6.51 27.03 -59.63
CA TYR A 463 7.60 26.52 -58.80
C TYR A 463 8.95 27.12 -59.19
N GLN A 464 9.89 27.15 -58.23
CA GLN A 464 11.29 27.37 -58.51
C GLN A 464 11.85 26.22 -59.41
N ASP A 465 12.91 26.52 -60.13
CA ASP A 465 13.51 25.54 -61.07
C ASP A 465 13.89 24.24 -60.35
N GLY A 466 13.35 23.11 -60.88
CA GLY A 466 13.56 21.79 -60.31
C GLY A 466 12.78 21.49 -59.02
N LYS A 467 11.90 22.40 -58.59
CA LYS A 467 11.04 22.23 -57.42
C LYS A 467 9.63 21.78 -57.83
N LYS A 468 8.96 21.10 -56.90
CA LYS A 468 7.58 20.61 -57.05
C LYS A 468 6.90 20.50 -55.71
N LEU A 469 5.63 20.12 -55.67
CA LEU A 469 4.85 19.95 -54.44
C LEU A 469 5.49 18.94 -53.46
N ASP A 470 6.12 17.87 -54.01
CA ASP A 470 6.77 16.86 -53.16
C ASP A 470 7.93 17.45 -52.33
N ASP A 471 8.64 18.47 -52.85
CA ASP A 471 9.71 19.15 -52.11
C ASP A 471 9.14 19.97 -50.94
N ILE A 472 7.97 20.58 -51.12
CA ILE A 472 7.24 21.29 -50.05
C ILE A 472 6.79 20.29 -49.01
N ASN A 473 6.23 19.14 -49.43
CA ASN A 473 5.79 18.09 -48.51
C ASN A 473 6.98 17.45 -47.74
N ALA A 474 8.14 17.33 -48.40
CA ALA A 474 9.37 16.90 -47.71
C ALA A 474 9.81 17.92 -46.65
N ALA A 475 9.68 19.23 -46.92
CA ALA A 475 9.96 20.28 -45.96
C ALA A 475 8.95 20.23 -44.77
N ALA A 476 7.68 19.97 -45.04
CA ALA A 476 6.67 19.81 -44.02
C ALA A 476 6.98 18.61 -43.11
N ALA A 477 7.36 17.48 -43.70
CA ALA A 477 7.77 16.31 -42.92
C ALA A 477 9.03 16.58 -42.06
N ALA A 478 10.00 17.32 -42.61
CA ALA A 478 11.20 17.71 -41.86
C ALA A 478 10.92 18.69 -40.70
N TYR A 479 9.82 19.43 -40.75
CA TYR A 479 9.41 20.35 -39.69
C TYR A 479 8.70 19.67 -38.51
N LEU A 480 8.15 18.46 -38.67
CA LEU A 480 7.37 17.74 -37.65
C LEU A 480 8.09 17.64 -36.29
N PRO A 481 9.39 17.27 -36.20
CA PRO A 481 10.06 17.21 -34.90
C PRO A 481 10.09 18.56 -34.17
N THR A 482 10.32 19.66 -34.90
CA THR A 482 10.31 21.02 -34.36
C THR A 482 8.91 21.37 -33.84
N LEU A 483 7.88 21.12 -34.62
CA LEU A 483 6.49 21.38 -34.25
C LEU A 483 6.09 20.58 -33.00
N ASN A 484 6.38 19.28 -32.97
CA ASN A 484 6.07 18.42 -31.83
C ASN A 484 6.90 18.79 -30.58
N GLY A 485 8.06 19.41 -30.74
CA GLY A 485 8.83 19.97 -29.64
C GLY A 485 8.23 21.26 -29.04
N MET A 486 7.47 22.01 -29.85
CA MET A 486 6.82 23.25 -29.42
C MET A 486 5.39 23.06 -28.92
N LEU A 487 4.74 21.96 -29.29
CA LEU A 487 3.31 21.74 -29.08
C LEU A 487 3.06 20.43 -28.35
N THR A 488 2.63 20.52 -27.08
CA THR A 488 2.12 19.37 -26.34
C THR A 488 0.62 19.28 -26.54
N ILE A 489 0.14 18.19 -27.12
CA ILE A 489 -1.29 17.95 -27.38
C ILE A 489 -1.79 16.87 -26.43
N SER A 490 -2.66 17.25 -25.49
CA SER A 490 -3.34 16.32 -24.57
C SER A 490 -4.73 16.00 -25.13
N TYR A 491 -5.02 14.72 -25.33
CA TYR A 491 -6.32 14.23 -25.83
C TYR A 491 -7.08 13.50 -24.73
N TYR A 492 -8.27 14.00 -24.42
CA TYR A 492 -9.18 13.43 -23.43
C TYR A 492 -10.35 12.74 -24.16
N LYS A 493 -10.22 11.43 -24.29
CA LYS A 493 -11.24 10.64 -24.98
C LYS A 493 -12.47 10.44 -24.10
N GLY A 494 -13.64 10.81 -24.60
CA GLY A 494 -14.91 10.72 -23.84
C GLY A 494 -14.86 11.52 -22.55
N GLY A 495 -13.99 12.53 -22.45
CA GLY A 495 -13.82 13.32 -21.24
C GLY A 495 -13.06 12.64 -20.11
N VAL A 496 -12.44 11.47 -20.32
CA VAL A 496 -11.77 10.74 -19.25
C VAL A 496 -10.49 11.43 -18.85
N ALA A 497 -10.36 11.69 -17.55
CA ALA A 497 -9.16 12.25 -16.90
C ALA A 497 -8.75 11.41 -15.69
N TYR A 498 -7.45 11.40 -15.41
CA TYR A 498 -6.84 10.66 -14.30
C TYR A 498 -6.30 11.59 -13.24
N TYR A 499 -6.48 11.19 -11.97
CA TYR A 499 -6.10 11.94 -10.79
C TYR A 499 -5.32 11.04 -9.84
N PRO A 500 -3.98 11.13 -9.80
CA PRO A 500 -3.20 10.39 -8.83
C PRO A 500 -3.31 11.04 -7.46
N VAL A 501 -3.47 10.20 -6.43
CA VAL A 501 -3.53 10.59 -5.01
C VAL A 501 -2.55 9.74 -4.23
N LEU A 502 -1.52 10.35 -3.65
CA LEU A 502 -0.58 9.67 -2.76
C LEU A 502 -1.30 9.25 -1.46
N ILE A 503 -1.03 8.05 -0.99
CA ILE A 503 -1.59 7.58 0.27
C ILE A 503 -0.71 8.08 1.41
N GLN A 504 -1.25 9.05 2.15
CA GLN A 504 -0.62 9.56 3.37
C GLN A 504 -0.94 8.61 4.53
N HIS A 505 0.09 8.16 5.27
CA HIS A 505 -0.09 7.29 6.43
C HIS A 505 -0.15 8.10 7.73
N PHE A 506 0.89 8.87 8.06
CA PHE A 506 0.81 9.78 9.20
C PHE A 506 0.36 11.17 8.76
N GLY A 507 -0.56 11.76 9.53
CA GLY A 507 -1.11 13.07 9.26
C GLY A 507 -0.13 14.21 9.57
N ASP A 508 -0.58 15.44 9.33
CA ASP A 508 0.22 16.64 9.57
C ASP A 508 0.54 16.87 11.05
N THR A 509 -0.23 16.25 11.95
CA THR A 509 0.03 16.31 13.40
C THR A 509 1.24 15.46 13.78
N GLU A 510 1.32 14.24 13.26
CA GLU A 510 2.38 13.27 13.56
C GLU A 510 3.65 13.56 12.75
N THR A 511 3.49 14.07 11.54
CA THR A 511 4.57 14.43 10.62
C THR A 511 4.37 15.85 10.11
N PRO A 512 4.53 16.87 10.96
CA PRO A 512 4.25 18.25 10.60
C PRO A 512 5.13 18.72 9.44
N TRP A 513 4.47 19.23 8.42
CA TRP A 513 5.10 19.68 7.21
C TRP A 513 4.45 20.96 6.70
N THR A 514 5.26 21.90 6.27
CA THR A 514 4.81 23.11 5.58
C THR A 514 5.60 23.26 4.30
N MET A 515 4.90 23.25 3.17
CA MET A 515 5.52 23.46 1.86
C MET A 515 6.31 24.77 1.85
N PRO A 516 7.58 24.77 1.43
CA PRO A 516 8.34 25.99 1.25
C PRO A 516 7.69 26.94 0.24
N THR A 517 7.83 28.23 0.49
CA THR A 517 7.35 29.28 -0.44
C THR A 517 8.02 29.08 -1.80
N GLY A 518 7.24 28.76 -2.83
CA GLY A 518 7.75 28.49 -4.17
C GLY A 518 7.39 27.10 -4.72
N GLY A 519 6.83 26.22 -3.90
CA GLY A 519 6.12 25.02 -4.36
C GLY A 519 6.95 23.89 -4.95
N VAL A 520 8.28 23.90 -4.81
CA VAL A 520 9.14 22.80 -5.28
C VAL A 520 10.06 22.38 -4.15
N LEU A 521 9.95 21.10 -3.76
CA LEU A 521 10.90 20.49 -2.86
C LEU A 521 11.64 19.37 -3.57
N GLU A 522 12.97 19.47 -3.57
CA GLU A 522 13.84 18.43 -4.12
C GLU A 522 14.23 17.41 -3.04
N SER A 523 14.10 17.77 -1.75
CA SER A 523 14.32 16.87 -0.60
C SER A 523 13.70 17.44 0.68
N TYR A 524 13.36 16.57 1.64
CA TYR A 524 13.03 17.03 2.99
C TYR A 524 14.23 17.73 3.62
N PRO A 525 14.04 18.89 4.29
CA PRO A 525 15.16 19.69 4.76
C PRO A 525 15.88 19.04 5.95
N GLY A 526 17.19 18.83 5.82
CA GLY A 526 18.13 18.54 6.90
C GLY A 526 18.27 17.05 7.23
N THR A 527 19.51 16.62 7.37
CA THR A 527 19.88 15.24 7.69
C THR A 527 19.53 14.81 9.12
N ASP A 528 19.57 15.73 10.09
CA ASP A 528 19.38 15.41 11.51
C ASP A 528 17.91 15.44 11.98
N ALA A 529 17.01 15.88 11.12
CA ALA A 529 15.60 16.02 11.44
C ALA A 529 14.69 15.25 10.45
N ALA A 530 15.30 14.51 9.52
CA ALA A 530 14.58 13.82 8.46
C ALA A 530 13.65 12.71 9.01
N ASP A 531 14.07 12.04 10.07
CA ASP A 531 13.29 10.99 10.73
C ASP A 531 11.91 11.48 11.22
N LYS A 532 11.75 12.79 11.44
CA LYS A 532 10.45 13.36 11.86
C LYS A 532 9.35 13.21 10.81
N TRP A 533 9.71 13.01 9.53
CA TRP A 533 8.75 12.79 8.44
C TRP A 533 8.64 11.33 8.02
N LEU A 534 9.42 10.44 8.60
CA LEU A 534 9.38 9.03 8.29
C LEU A 534 7.96 8.47 8.46
N GLY A 535 7.49 7.76 7.44
CA GLY A 535 6.14 7.20 7.40
C GLY A 535 5.03 8.21 7.08
N ARG A 536 5.35 9.45 6.69
CA ARG A 536 4.33 10.41 6.23
C ARG A 536 3.52 9.83 5.08
N TYR A 537 4.19 9.24 4.10
CA TYR A 537 3.57 8.47 3.01
C TYR A 537 3.93 7.00 3.11
N GLY A 538 3.12 6.17 2.45
CA GLY A 538 3.29 4.74 2.40
C GLY A 538 2.02 4.00 2.81
N VAL A 539 2.02 2.69 2.63
CA VAL A 539 0.94 1.82 3.07
C VAL A 539 1.49 0.75 3.98
N LEU A 540 0.82 0.54 5.10
CA LEU A 540 1.20 -0.45 6.11
C LEU A 540 0.20 -1.59 6.14
N ARG A 541 0.71 -2.80 6.36
CA ARG A 541 -0.16 -3.96 6.56
C ARG A 541 -1.11 -3.74 7.73
N ASN A 542 -2.22 -4.44 7.71
CA ASN A 542 -3.27 -4.38 8.73
C ASN A 542 -3.85 -2.96 8.94
N THR A 543 -3.79 -2.12 7.92
CA THR A 543 -4.32 -0.76 7.92
C THR A 543 -5.34 -0.59 6.81
N TRP A 544 -6.45 0.08 7.12
CA TRP A 544 -7.48 0.44 6.15
C TRP A 544 -7.42 1.94 5.86
N TYR A 545 -7.18 2.27 4.61
CA TYR A 545 -7.17 3.64 4.09
C TYR A 545 -8.46 3.91 3.34
N THR A 546 -9.19 4.94 3.72
CA THR A 546 -10.33 5.43 2.97
C THR A 546 -9.99 6.78 2.36
N VAL A 547 -9.98 6.85 1.03
CA VAL A 547 -9.75 8.07 0.27
C VAL A 547 -11.11 8.63 -0.13
N ASN A 548 -11.52 9.74 0.47
CA ASN A 548 -12.74 10.43 0.15
C ASN A 548 -12.46 11.53 -0.87
N VAL A 549 -12.93 11.35 -2.10
CA VAL A 549 -12.90 12.38 -3.14
C VAL A 549 -14.02 13.37 -2.84
N THR A 550 -13.67 14.56 -2.39
CA THR A 550 -14.61 15.61 -1.99
C THR A 550 -14.88 16.61 -3.11
N GLY A 551 -14.13 16.55 -4.20
CA GLY A 551 -14.36 17.36 -5.39
C GLY A 551 -13.19 17.40 -6.36
N LEU A 552 -13.39 17.99 -7.53
CA LEU A 552 -12.33 18.26 -8.51
C LEU A 552 -12.02 19.75 -8.55
N LYS A 553 -10.74 20.09 -8.56
CA LYS A 553 -10.25 21.48 -8.60
C LYS A 553 -9.92 21.94 -10.02
N ASN A 554 -9.57 21.00 -10.90
CA ASN A 554 -9.16 21.28 -12.26
C ASN A 554 -9.30 20.06 -13.17
N ILE A 555 -9.06 20.24 -14.46
CA ILE A 555 -8.92 19.15 -15.43
C ILE A 555 -7.66 18.36 -15.07
N GLY A 556 -7.84 17.04 -14.82
CA GLY A 556 -6.75 16.12 -14.49
C GLY A 556 -5.86 15.79 -15.69
N PHE A 557 -5.21 14.65 -15.65
CA PHE A 557 -4.29 14.20 -16.70
C PHE A 557 -5.04 13.38 -17.76
N CYS A 558 -4.67 13.53 -19.04
CA CYS A 558 -5.24 12.76 -20.13
C CYS A 558 -4.78 11.28 -20.16
N GLU A 559 -3.72 10.97 -19.44
CA GLU A 559 -3.22 9.62 -19.16
C GLU A 559 -2.66 9.57 -17.73
N VAL A 560 -2.47 8.37 -17.19
CA VAL A 560 -1.83 8.23 -15.87
C VAL A 560 -0.43 8.84 -15.93
N PRO A 561 -0.16 9.90 -15.17
CA PRO A 561 1.13 10.56 -15.21
C PRO A 561 2.23 9.66 -14.63
N ASP A 562 3.44 9.76 -15.16
CA ASP A 562 4.59 9.15 -14.52
C ASP A 562 4.77 9.77 -13.14
N ALA A 563 5.00 8.91 -12.16
CA ALA A 563 5.36 9.36 -10.84
C ALA A 563 6.75 10.00 -10.87
N GLY A 564 6.87 11.19 -10.29
CA GLY A 564 8.10 11.96 -10.29
C GLY A 564 9.03 11.63 -9.12
N VAL A 565 10.26 12.11 -9.20
CA VAL A 565 11.22 12.11 -8.07
C VAL A 565 10.95 13.24 -7.08
N ARG A 566 9.76 13.83 -7.12
CA ARG A 566 9.38 14.96 -6.27
C ARG A 566 8.91 14.45 -4.92
N TYR A 567 9.27 15.19 -3.89
CA TYR A 567 8.70 15.07 -2.56
C TYR A 567 7.44 15.93 -2.52
N ASP A 568 6.42 15.39 -1.86
CA ASP A 568 5.21 16.10 -1.48
C ASP A 568 4.21 16.54 -2.57
N ASP A 569 3.03 16.83 -2.14
CA ASP A 569 1.70 17.13 -2.66
C ASP A 569 1.46 18.13 -3.83
N PRO A 570 2.22 18.22 -4.92
CA PRO A 570 1.78 19.03 -6.04
C PRO A 570 0.53 18.50 -6.72
N LEU A 571 0.16 17.24 -6.45
CA LEU A 571 -0.98 16.57 -7.08
C LEU A 571 -2.34 17.01 -6.53
N ASN A 572 -2.40 17.54 -5.32
CA ASN A 572 -3.63 18.09 -4.74
C ASN A 572 -4.16 19.34 -5.44
N GLN A 573 -3.48 19.80 -6.49
CA GLN A 573 -3.95 20.91 -7.33
C GLN A 573 -5.14 20.54 -8.22
N TYR A 574 -5.35 19.26 -8.49
CA TYR A 574 -6.36 18.79 -9.43
C TYR A 574 -7.58 18.17 -8.77
N ILE A 575 -7.41 17.56 -7.61
CA ILE A 575 -8.46 16.84 -6.88
C ILE A 575 -8.45 17.24 -5.40
N ALA A 576 -9.62 17.31 -4.79
CA ALA A 576 -9.78 17.47 -3.35
C ALA A 576 -10.08 16.10 -2.74
N VAL A 577 -9.29 15.70 -1.75
CA VAL A 577 -9.45 14.42 -1.06
C VAL A 577 -9.23 14.59 0.43
N GLU A 578 -9.90 13.72 1.20
CA GLU A 578 -9.62 13.47 2.60
C GLU A 578 -9.23 12.01 2.76
N ILE A 579 -8.16 11.72 3.50
CA ILE A 579 -7.69 10.36 3.75
C ILE A 579 -7.97 10.02 5.21
N HIS A 580 -8.76 8.98 5.42
CA HIS A 580 -9.04 8.43 6.74
C HIS A 580 -8.28 7.12 6.91
N ILE A 581 -7.56 6.99 8.02
CA ILE A 581 -6.76 5.82 8.36
C ILE A 581 -7.44 5.13 9.52
N LEU A 582 -7.78 3.87 9.33
CA LEU A 582 -8.41 3.04 10.35
C LEU A 582 -7.54 1.80 10.60
N PRO A 583 -7.30 1.41 11.85
CA PRO A 583 -6.79 0.08 12.13
C PRO A 583 -7.80 -0.92 11.56
N TRP A 584 -7.33 -1.84 10.73
CA TRP A 584 -8.20 -2.82 10.11
C TRP A 584 -8.60 -3.88 11.12
N ALA A 585 -9.86 -3.83 11.52
CA ALA A 585 -10.53 -4.64 12.52
C ALA A 585 -9.94 -4.54 13.95
N THR A 586 -10.64 -3.79 14.76
CA THR A 586 -10.41 -3.75 16.19
C THR A 586 -11.71 -4.05 16.93
N ARG A 587 -11.79 -5.18 17.63
CA ARG A 587 -12.85 -5.47 18.61
C ARG A 587 -12.24 -5.90 19.94
N SER A 588 -12.79 -5.38 21.02
CA SER A 588 -12.66 -5.97 22.35
C SER A 588 -13.97 -6.65 22.73
N GLN A 589 -13.90 -7.85 23.23
CA GLN A 589 -15.00 -8.49 23.92
C GLN A 589 -14.59 -8.65 25.39
N ASP A 590 -15.28 -7.94 26.27
CA ASP A 590 -15.19 -8.21 27.70
C ASP A 590 -15.96 -9.51 27.96
N VAL A 591 -15.25 -10.58 28.26
CA VAL A 591 -15.84 -11.78 28.82
C VAL A 591 -15.77 -11.61 30.32
N ALA A 592 -16.90 -11.27 30.93
CA ALA A 592 -17.09 -11.51 32.36
C ALA A 592 -17.24 -13.02 32.56
N LEU A 593 -16.31 -13.62 33.27
CA LEU A 593 -16.43 -14.97 33.82
C LEU A 593 -17.35 -14.95 35.03
#